data_ad36cac79b63e7320f2298c40a39d9c9
#
_entry.id   ad36cac79b63e7320f2298c40a39d9c9
#
_cell.length_a   1.000
_cell.length_b   1.000
_cell.length_c   1.000
_cell.angle_alpha   90.00
_cell.angle_beta   90.00
_cell.angle_gamma   90.00
#
_symmetry.space_group_name_H-M   'P 1'
#
loop_
_entity.id
_entity.type
_entity.pdbx_description
1 polymer ?
#
loop_
_entity_poly.entity_id
_entity_poly.type
_entity_poly.pdbx_seq_one_letter_code
_entity_poly.pdbx_strand_id
1 'polypeptide(L)'
;MNHQLSTGLRAMIFAAGLGTRFKPWTDKHPKALALVNGKSLLQRNIEYLQQYGIRDVVVNVHHYADQIIDAVETNKGWGSRVLISDETDAVLETGGGLLKARPLLEGKDPFITLNVDILTNLNLDKLLEFHTKHKPLISFGVT
;
A
#
# COMPACT_ATOMS: atom_id res chain seq x y z
N MET A 1 -13.51 3.45 19.18
CA MET A 1 -13.73 2.94 17.81
C MET A 1 -13.47 1.44 17.81
N ASN A 2 -14.35 0.67 17.22
CA ASN A 2 -14.23 -0.78 17.20
C ASN A 2 -13.51 -1.19 15.91
N HIS A 3 -12.16 -1.36 15.94
CA HIS A 3 -11.35 -1.79 14.81
C HIS A 3 -11.32 -3.32 14.67
N GLN A 4 -12.31 -4.02 15.23
CA GLN A 4 -12.31 -5.48 15.29
C GLN A 4 -12.39 -6.15 13.91
N LEU A 5 -13.02 -5.49 12.92
CA LEU A 5 -13.15 -6.01 11.56
C LEU A 5 -11.84 -5.92 10.75
N SER A 6 -10.98 -4.95 11.04
CA SER A 6 -9.73 -4.73 10.33
C SER A 6 -8.51 -5.40 10.99
N THR A 7 -8.64 -5.87 12.23
CA THR A 7 -7.56 -6.56 12.95
C THR A 7 -7.18 -7.85 12.22
N GLY A 8 -5.90 -7.98 11.86
CA GLY A 8 -5.37 -9.15 11.14
C GLY A 8 -5.53 -9.09 9.61
N LEU A 9 -6.20 -8.09 9.07
CA LEU A 9 -6.23 -7.86 7.63
C LEU A 9 -4.87 -7.45 7.11
N ARG A 10 -4.61 -7.78 5.84
CA ARG A 10 -3.44 -7.35 5.09
C ARG A 10 -3.80 -6.24 4.13
N ALA A 11 -2.82 -5.42 3.80
CA ALA A 11 -2.96 -4.42 2.75
C ALA A 11 -1.81 -4.51 1.75
N MET A 12 -2.07 -4.08 0.52
CA MET A 12 -1.04 -3.87 -0.49
C MET A 12 -1.05 -2.42 -0.91
N ILE A 13 0.13 -1.80 -0.89
CA ILE A 13 0.36 -0.46 -1.40
C ILE A 13 1.08 -0.58 -2.74
N PHE A 14 0.45 -0.09 -3.82
CA PHE A 14 1.07 -0.05 -5.14
C PHE A 14 2.05 1.12 -5.24
N ALA A 15 3.35 0.79 -5.27
CA ALA A 15 4.45 1.76 -5.29
C ALA A 15 5.44 1.53 -6.46
N ALA A 16 5.18 0.57 -7.35
CA ALA A 16 6.06 0.20 -8.45
C ALA A 16 5.97 1.11 -9.68
N GLY A 17 5.11 2.13 -9.67
CA GLY A 17 4.92 3.04 -10.80
C GLY A 17 6.15 3.88 -11.12
N LEU A 18 6.37 4.18 -12.41
CA LEU A 18 7.50 4.99 -12.89
C LEU A 18 7.41 6.47 -12.52
N GLY A 19 6.21 6.97 -12.19
CA GLY A 19 6.00 8.36 -11.79
C GLY A 19 6.36 9.39 -12.86
N THR A 20 6.18 9.07 -14.14
CA THR A 20 6.60 9.90 -15.27
C THR A 20 6.00 11.31 -15.26
N ARG A 21 4.79 11.47 -14.72
CA ARG A 21 4.11 12.77 -14.57
C ARG A 21 4.70 13.65 -13.45
N PHE A 22 5.55 13.07 -12.60
CA PHE A 22 6.17 13.76 -11.46
C PHE A 22 7.64 14.11 -11.70
N LYS A 23 8.07 14.08 -12.96
CA LYS A 23 9.41 14.54 -13.37
C LYS A 23 9.56 16.06 -13.16
N PRO A 24 10.79 16.55 -12.87
CA PRO A 24 12.07 15.82 -12.90
C PRO A 24 12.40 15.07 -11.59
N TRP A 25 11.58 15.17 -10.55
CA TRP A 25 11.89 14.57 -9.25
C TRP A 25 12.05 13.05 -9.33
N THR A 26 11.15 12.38 -10.09
CA THR A 26 11.20 10.92 -10.29
C THR A 26 12.31 10.44 -11.21
N ASP A 27 13.11 11.32 -11.78
CA ASP A 27 14.35 10.94 -12.48
C ASP A 27 15.44 10.45 -11.51
N LYS A 28 15.31 10.73 -10.21
CA LYS A 28 16.27 10.35 -9.16
C LYS A 28 15.64 9.65 -7.96
N HIS A 29 14.32 9.64 -7.86
CA HIS A 29 13.61 9.12 -6.68
C HIS A 29 12.32 8.39 -7.08
N PRO A 30 11.91 7.34 -6.32
CA PRO A 30 10.60 6.75 -6.51
C PRO A 30 9.52 7.69 -5.97
N LYS A 31 8.39 7.77 -6.67
CA LYS A 31 7.26 8.62 -6.27
C LYS A 31 6.78 8.37 -4.83
N ALA A 32 6.86 7.11 -4.39
CA ALA A 32 6.47 6.71 -3.04
C ALA A 32 7.20 7.45 -1.92
N LEU A 33 8.40 7.96 -2.19
CA LEU A 33 9.21 8.70 -1.21
C LEU A 33 9.05 10.23 -1.31
N ALA A 34 8.20 10.74 -2.20
CA ALA A 34 7.88 12.16 -2.24
C ALA A 34 7.27 12.61 -0.91
N LEU A 35 7.73 13.77 -0.42
CA LEU A 35 7.32 14.28 0.89
C LEU A 35 6.09 15.17 0.79
N VAL A 36 5.16 14.96 1.70
CA VAL A 36 4.02 15.84 1.96
C VAL A 36 4.03 16.17 3.44
N ASN A 37 4.23 17.43 3.79
CA ASN A 37 4.37 17.89 5.17
C ASN A 37 5.36 17.02 5.99
N GLY A 38 6.56 16.83 5.45
CA GLY A 38 7.67 16.16 6.14
C GLY A 38 7.61 14.62 6.20
N LYS A 39 6.55 14.00 5.67
CA LYS A 39 6.42 12.54 5.63
C LYS A 39 6.28 12.05 4.18
N SER A 40 6.91 10.92 3.85
CA SER A 40 6.76 10.33 2.53
C SER A 40 5.31 9.85 2.28
N LEU A 41 4.94 9.76 1.01
CA LEU A 41 3.64 9.20 0.61
C LEU A 41 3.48 7.77 1.15
N LEU A 42 4.55 6.97 1.09
CA LEU A 42 4.54 5.61 1.64
C LEU A 42 4.29 5.60 3.14
N GLN A 43 5.01 6.42 3.90
CA GLN A 43 4.82 6.54 5.35
C GLN A 43 3.39 6.94 5.70
N ARG A 44 2.82 7.93 4.98
CA ARG A 44 1.44 8.38 5.22
C ARG A 44 0.41 7.27 5.00
N ASN A 45 0.58 6.49 3.94
CA ASN A 45 -0.31 5.36 3.68
C ASN A 45 -0.19 4.26 4.74
N ILE A 46 1.02 3.96 5.20
CA ILE A 46 1.25 2.99 6.28
C ILE A 46 0.59 3.48 7.57
N GLU A 47 0.81 4.75 7.96
CA GLU A 47 0.21 5.34 9.16
C GLU A 47 -1.33 5.40 9.06
N TYR A 48 -1.88 5.67 7.88
CA TYR A 48 -3.32 5.61 7.63
C TYR A 48 -3.89 4.20 7.89
N LEU A 49 -3.25 3.16 7.37
CA LEU A 49 -3.65 1.78 7.63
C LEU A 49 -3.57 1.41 9.11
N GLN A 50 -2.54 1.89 9.81
CA GLN A 50 -2.38 1.66 11.25
C GLN A 50 -3.52 2.24 12.09
N GLN A 51 -4.13 3.35 11.65
CA GLN A 51 -5.30 3.91 12.33
C GLN A 51 -6.47 2.92 12.40
N TYR A 52 -6.52 1.96 11.48
CA TYR A 52 -7.52 0.90 11.43
C TYR A 52 -6.99 -0.46 11.90
N GLY A 53 -5.83 -0.51 12.55
CA GLY A 53 -5.23 -1.73 13.08
C GLY A 53 -4.59 -2.63 12.02
N ILE A 54 -4.42 -2.17 10.78
CA ILE A 54 -3.79 -2.92 9.70
C ILE A 54 -2.28 -2.66 9.74
N ARG A 55 -1.51 -3.71 10.07
CA ARG A 55 -0.06 -3.62 10.27
C ARG A 55 0.75 -4.55 9.38
N ASP A 56 0.10 -5.45 8.68
CA ASP A 56 0.73 -6.31 7.67
C ASP A 56 0.52 -5.69 6.29
N VAL A 57 1.60 -5.18 5.71
CA VAL A 57 1.56 -4.38 4.47
C VAL A 57 2.52 -4.96 3.45
N VAL A 58 2.03 -5.24 2.26
CA VAL A 58 2.84 -5.58 1.09
C VAL A 58 3.07 -4.32 0.28
N VAL A 59 4.30 -4.04 -0.11
CA VAL A 59 4.67 -2.92 -0.98
C VAL A 59 5.37 -3.48 -2.21
N ASN A 60 4.81 -3.25 -3.40
CA ASN A 60 5.52 -3.61 -4.61
C ASN A 60 6.51 -2.50 -5.01
N VAL A 61 7.65 -2.89 -5.53
CA VAL A 61 8.74 -1.99 -5.89
C VAL A 61 9.29 -2.31 -7.27
N HIS A 62 9.68 -1.28 -8.03
CA HIS A 62 10.32 -1.40 -9.32
C HIS A 62 11.31 -0.26 -9.53
N HIS A 63 10.82 0.94 -9.79
CA HIS A 63 11.61 2.14 -10.03
C HIS A 63 12.30 2.60 -8.74
N TYR A 64 13.64 2.63 -8.72
CA TYR A 64 14.42 2.92 -7.52
C TYR A 64 14.00 2.08 -6.31
N ALA A 65 13.83 0.78 -6.53
CA ALA A 65 13.41 -0.17 -5.51
C ALA A 65 14.29 -0.14 -4.27
N ASP A 66 15.60 -0.02 -4.44
CA ASP A 66 16.59 0.10 -3.37
C ASP A 66 16.28 1.25 -2.41
N GLN A 67 15.89 2.42 -2.92
CA GLN A 67 15.54 3.56 -2.09
C GLN A 67 14.30 3.29 -1.21
N ILE A 68 13.30 2.60 -1.76
CA ILE A 68 12.10 2.22 -0.99
C ILE A 68 12.46 1.20 0.08
N ILE A 69 13.24 0.18 -0.26
CA ILE A 69 13.69 -0.86 0.66
C ILE A 69 14.49 -0.23 1.81
N ASP A 70 15.47 0.62 1.49
CA ASP A 70 16.29 1.32 2.49
C ASP A 70 15.44 2.20 3.41
N ALA A 71 14.44 2.89 2.88
CA ALA A 71 13.54 3.71 3.69
C ALA A 71 12.70 2.86 4.64
N VAL A 72 12.19 1.73 4.19
CA VAL A 72 11.44 0.78 5.01
C VAL A 72 12.31 0.21 6.12
N GLU A 73 13.51 -0.23 5.80
CA GLU A 73 14.45 -0.82 6.77
C GLU A 73 14.90 0.21 7.81
N THR A 74 15.36 1.38 7.36
CA THR A 74 15.82 2.46 8.23
C THR A 74 14.77 2.91 9.23
N ASN A 75 13.51 2.96 8.79
CA ASN A 75 12.38 3.38 9.64
C ASN A 75 11.64 2.21 10.30
N LYS A 76 12.18 0.98 10.18
CA LYS A 76 11.54 -0.24 10.75
C LYS A 76 10.07 -0.37 10.35
N GLY A 77 9.76 -0.11 9.08
CA GLY A 77 8.40 -0.14 8.53
C GLY A 77 7.44 0.87 9.18
N TRP A 78 7.96 1.90 9.84
CA TRP A 78 7.16 2.86 10.63
C TRP A 78 6.21 2.18 11.64
N GLY A 79 6.63 1.01 12.17
CA GLY A 79 5.84 0.23 13.13
C GLY A 79 4.93 -0.82 12.51
N SER A 80 4.92 -0.98 11.20
CA SER A 80 4.23 -2.05 10.48
C SER A 80 5.20 -3.13 10.00
N ARG A 81 4.69 -4.34 9.81
CA ARG A 81 5.42 -5.41 9.13
C ARG A 81 5.27 -5.21 7.62
N VAL A 82 6.31 -4.70 6.99
CA VAL A 82 6.33 -4.42 5.55
C VAL A 82 7.05 -5.55 4.82
N LEU A 83 6.33 -6.19 3.89
CA LEU A 83 6.86 -7.19 2.98
C LEU A 83 7.03 -6.57 1.59
N ILE A 84 8.18 -6.81 0.98
CA ILE A 84 8.49 -6.29 -0.35
C ILE A 84 8.09 -7.30 -1.42
N SER A 85 7.32 -6.87 -2.41
CA SER A 85 7.10 -7.59 -3.66
C SER A 85 7.96 -6.96 -4.74
N ASP A 86 9.10 -7.57 -5.02
CA ASP A 86 10.10 -7.04 -5.94
C ASP A 86 9.72 -7.29 -7.39
N GLU A 87 9.56 -6.21 -8.15
CA GLU A 87 9.22 -6.20 -9.59
C GLU A 87 10.35 -5.57 -10.42
N THR A 88 11.60 -5.55 -9.92
CA THR A 88 12.73 -4.91 -10.60
C THR A 88 13.01 -5.53 -11.97
N ASP A 89 12.70 -6.81 -12.17
CA ASP A 89 12.91 -7.54 -13.41
C ASP A 89 11.96 -7.15 -14.55
N ALA A 90 10.77 -6.64 -14.22
CA ALA A 90 9.78 -6.28 -15.23
C ALA A 90 8.71 -5.32 -14.66
N VAL A 91 8.25 -4.40 -15.49
CA VAL A 91 7.06 -3.58 -15.17
C VAL A 91 5.81 -4.44 -15.34
N LEU A 92 5.10 -4.68 -14.25
CA LEU A 92 3.99 -5.64 -14.22
C LEU A 92 2.60 -5.00 -14.26
N GLU A 93 2.48 -3.69 -14.32
CA GLU A 93 1.19 -3.03 -14.18
C GLU A 93 0.47 -3.41 -12.86
N THR A 94 -0.72 -2.87 -12.61
CA THR A 94 -1.45 -3.10 -11.35
C THR A 94 -1.87 -4.57 -11.18
N GLY A 95 -2.45 -5.16 -12.22
CA GLY A 95 -2.93 -6.55 -12.17
C GLY A 95 -1.80 -7.56 -12.05
N GLY A 96 -0.70 -7.36 -12.80
CA GLY A 96 0.48 -8.22 -12.73
C GLY A 96 1.19 -8.11 -11.39
N GLY A 97 1.29 -6.89 -10.84
CA GLY A 97 1.84 -6.66 -9.50
C GLY A 97 1.04 -7.36 -8.41
N LEU A 98 -0.29 -7.28 -8.50
CA LEU A 98 -1.18 -7.99 -7.57
C LEU A 98 -1.01 -9.51 -7.67
N LEU A 99 -0.93 -10.05 -8.88
CA LEU A 99 -0.71 -11.47 -9.11
C LEU A 99 0.63 -11.94 -8.54
N LYS A 100 1.69 -11.17 -8.73
CA LYS A 100 3.02 -11.48 -8.17
C LYS A 100 3.02 -11.46 -6.64
N ALA A 101 2.30 -10.52 -6.04
CA ALA A 101 2.16 -10.40 -4.59
C ALA A 101 1.23 -11.45 -3.96
N ARG A 102 0.53 -12.24 -4.78
CA ARG A 102 -0.46 -13.23 -4.32
C ARG A 102 0.01 -14.08 -3.14
N PRO A 103 1.21 -14.69 -3.14
CA PRO A 103 1.66 -15.54 -2.03
C PRO A 103 1.75 -14.78 -0.69
N LEU A 104 1.93 -13.45 -0.73
CA LEU A 104 2.01 -12.59 0.44
C LEU A 104 0.64 -12.11 0.93
N LEU A 105 -0.39 -12.21 0.08
CA LEU A 105 -1.74 -11.72 0.33
C LEU A 105 -2.76 -12.84 0.53
N GLU A 106 -2.48 -14.05 0.07
CA GLU A 106 -3.40 -15.18 0.12
C GLU A 106 -3.88 -15.49 1.53
N GLY A 107 -5.18 -15.77 1.67
CA GLY A 107 -5.84 -16.09 2.92
C GLY A 107 -7.34 -16.19 2.74
N LYS A 108 -8.05 -16.43 3.84
CA LYS A 108 -9.53 -16.52 3.86
C LYS A 108 -10.19 -15.14 3.95
N ASP A 109 -9.48 -14.18 4.50
CA ASP A 109 -9.99 -12.84 4.72
C ASP A 109 -9.73 -11.94 3.51
N PRO A 110 -10.57 -10.93 3.28
CA PRO A 110 -10.30 -9.92 2.28
C PRO A 110 -9.02 -9.16 2.61
N PHE A 111 -8.39 -8.56 1.61
CA PHE A 111 -7.27 -7.65 1.78
C PHE A 111 -7.59 -6.31 1.12
N ILE A 112 -6.88 -5.28 1.52
CA ILE A 112 -7.07 -3.91 1.04
C ILE A 112 -5.95 -3.59 0.05
N THR A 113 -6.29 -2.90 -1.04
CA THR A 113 -5.29 -2.33 -1.96
C THR A 113 -5.44 -0.82 -2.03
N LEU A 114 -4.33 -0.11 -2.10
CA LEU A 114 -4.31 1.33 -2.30
C LEU A 114 -3.10 1.75 -3.13
N ASN A 115 -3.25 2.85 -3.86
CA ASN A 115 -2.15 3.46 -4.59
C ASN A 115 -1.38 4.39 -3.67
N VAL A 116 -0.05 4.34 -3.72
CA VAL A 116 0.82 5.13 -2.84
C VAL A 116 0.64 6.65 -3.00
N ASP A 117 0.24 7.10 -4.17
CA ASP A 117 0.04 8.51 -4.50
C ASP A 117 -1.36 9.05 -4.16
N ILE A 118 -2.21 8.24 -3.58
CA ILE A 118 -3.53 8.65 -3.11
C ILE A 118 -3.49 8.79 -1.58
N LEU A 119 -3.76 10.00 -1.11
CA LEU A 119 -3.99 10.29 0.29
C LEU A 119 -5.49 10.45 0.50
N THR A 120 -6.04 9.71 1.46
CA THR A 120 -7.48 9.66 1.70
C THR A 120 -7.80 9.67 3.20
N ASN A 121 -8.98 10.16 3.52
CA ASN A 121 -9.60 10.03 4.84
C ASN A 121 -10.81 9.09 4.82
N LEU A 122 -10.93 8.24 3.81
CA LEU A 122 -11.97 7.22 3.73
C LEU A 122 -11.99 6.40 5.02
N ASN A 123 -13.19 6.20 5.57
CA ASN A 123 -13.36 5.35 6.75
C ASN A 123 -13.33 3.87 6.34
N LEU A 124 -12.21 3.19 6.60
CA LEU A 124 -12.03 1.78 6.24
C LEU A 124 -12.96 0.84 7.02
N ASP A 125 -13.33 1.16 8.25
CA ASP A 125 -14.27 0.33 9.02
C ASP A 125 -15.63 0.29 8.31
N LYS A 126 -16.11 1.42 7.79
CA LYS A 126 -17.36 1.47 7.02
C LYS A 126 -17.26 0.71 5.70
N LEU A 127 -16.13 0.80 5.00
CA LEU A 127 -15.90 0.05 3.76
C LEU A 127 -15.89 -1.46 4.03
N LEU A 128 -15.22 -1.90 5.08
CA LEU A 128 -15.16 -3.31 5.48
C LEU A 128 -16.50 -3.83 5.94
N GLU A 129 -17.26 -3.04 6.70
CA GLU A 129 -18.64 -3.36 7.12
C GLU A 129 -19.54 -3.56 5.90
N PHE A 130 -19.48 -2.66 4.94
CA PHE A 130 -20.20 -2.77 3.66
C PHE A 130 -19.81 -4.06 2.91
N HIS A 131 -18.50 -4.32 2.78
CA HIS A 131 -17.99 -5.52 2.10
C HIS A 131 -18.45 -6.80 2.79
N THR A 132 -18.36 -6.86 4.10
CA THR A 132 -18.79 -8.02 4.90
C THR A 132 -20.29 -8.29 4.79
N LYS A 133 -21.08 -7.22 4.80
CA LYS A 133 -22.54 -7.30 4.70
C LYS A 133 -23.03 -7.78 3.32
N HIS A 134 -22.46 -7.23 2.26
CA HIS A 134 -22.92 -7.47 0.89
C HIS A 134 -22.17 -8.59 0.18
N LYS A 135 -20.99 -8.98 0.70
CA LYS A 135 -20.14 -10.06 0.18
C LYS A 135 -19.84 -9.94 -1.33
N PRO A 136 -19.55 -8.74 -1.87
CA PRO A 136 -19.13 -8.61 -3.25
C PRO A 136 -17.73 -9.19 -3.43
N LEU A 137 -17.33 -9.42 -4.69
CA LEU A 137 -15.95 -9.80 -4.99
C LEU A 137 -14.99 -8.65 -4.65
N ILE A 138 -15.35 -7.43 -4.98
CA ILE A 138 -14.56 -6.22 -4.75
C ILE A 138 -15.49 -5.09 -4.27
N SER A 139 -14.99 -4.27 -3.34
CA SER A 139 -15.62 -3.00 -2.95
C SER A 139 -14.64 -1.86 -3.18
N PHE A 140 -15.13 -0.74 -3.70
CA PHE A 140 -14.33 0.46 -3.95
C PHE A 140 -14.78 1.61 -3.06
N GLY A 141 -13.81 2.34 -2.51
CA GLY A 141 -14.03 3.69 -2.01
C GLY A 141 -13.90 4.66 -3.19
N VAL A 142 -14.92 5.49 -3.38
CA VAL A 142 -14.95 6.52 -4.43
C VAL A 142 -15.32 7.87 -3.81
N THR A 143 -14.92 8.97 -4.48
CA THR A 143 -15.25 10.35 -4.12
C THR A 143 -16.29 10.91 -5.07
#